data_a357f66b449395806fca1a21455e74e7
#
_entry.id   a357f66b449395806fca1a21455e74e7
#
_cell.length_a   1.000
_cell.length_b   1.000
_cell.length_c   1.000
_cell.angle_alpha   90.00
_cell.angle_beta   90.00
_cell.angle_gamma   90.00
#
_symmetry.space_group_name_H-M   'P 1'
#
loop_
_entity.id
_entity.type
_entity.pdbx_description
1 polymer ?
#
loop_
_entity_poly.entity_id
_entity_poly.type
_entity_poly.pdbx_seq_one_letter_code
_entity_poly.pdbx_strand_id
1 'polypeptide(L)'
;FEFKPVPPEEIERAVQRAAEIISEEQEVEVDFPESCRKKIAHGCGGDVRKAMNAVELAILVADEVDGVKKVSEESVAELVQKSAVRYDKDGDEHYDIISAYQKSMRGSDSNAALHYLARLLEAGDLPSACRRLMVCACEDVGLAYPQLIPIVKSCVDIAQAVGLPEARIPLADAVIMVCNCLLYTSPS
;
A
#
# COMPACT_ATOMS: atom_id res chain seq x y z
N PHE A 1 -15.51 -19.43 -3.71
CA PHE A 1 -16.22 -18.44 -2.88
C PHE A 1 -15.74 -17.06 -3.31
N GLU A 2 -16.68 -16.18 -3.65
CA GLU A 2 -16.41 -14.79 -3.97
C GLU A 2 -16.59 -13.96 -2.69
N PHE A 3 -15.55 -13.28 -2.25
CA PHE A 3 -15.63 -12.32 -1.15
C PHE A 3 -15.98 -10.94 -1.72
N LYS A 4 -17.15 -10.44 -1.35
CA LYS A 4 -17.60 -9.10 -1.75
C LYS A 4 -17.21 -8.08 -0.68
N PRO A 5 -16.93 -6.83 -1.08
CA PRO A 5 -16.76 -5.74 -0.12
C PRO A 5 -17.98 -5.63 0.80
N VAL A 6 -17.74 -5.35 2.08
CA VAL A 6 -18.81 -5.19 3.07
C VAL A 6 -19.55 -3.88 2.80
N PRO A 7 -20.90 -3.87 2.81
CA PRO A 7 -21.68 -2.64 2.62
C PRO A 7 -21.32 -1.58 3.67
N PRO A 8 -21.34 -0.26 3.30
CA PRO A 8 -21.00 0.83 4.22
C PRO A 8 -21.83 0.83 5.52
N GLU A 9 -23.08 0.44 5.45
CA GLU A 9 -23.99 0.38 6.61
C GLU A 9 -23.54 -0.65 7.66
N GLU A 10 -23.03 -1.79 7.21
CA GLU A 10 -22.47 -2.82 8.09
C GLU A 10 -21.12 -2.41 8.67
N ILE A 11 -20.31 -1.68 7.90
CA ILE A 11 -19.07 -1.09 8.39
C ILE A 11 -19.37 -0.01 9.44
N GLU A 12 -20.37 0.84 9.22
CA GLU A 12 -20.77 1.86 10.20
C GLU A 12 -21.15 1.23 11.55
N ARG A 13 -21.91 0.12 11.54
CA ARG A 13 -22.21 -0.65 12.76
C ARG A 13 -20.96 -1.20 13.44
N ALA A 14 -20.03 -1.73 12.64
CA ALA A 14 -18.76 -2.23 13.16
C ALA A 14 -17.90 -1.10 13.77
N VAL A 15 -17.86 0.07 13.14
CA VAL A 15 -17.19 1.28 13.65
C VAL A 15 -17.76 1.72 14.98
N GLN A 16 -19.10 1.77 15.10
CA GLN A 16 -19.75 2.12 16.36
C GLN A 16 -19.39 1.13 17.46
N ARG A 17 -19.50 -0.16 17.20
CA ARG A 17 -19.15 -1.20 18.18
C ARG A 17 -17.68 -1.16 18.60
N ALA A 18 -16.77 -0.87 17.65
CA ALA A 18 -15.35 -0.73 17.97
C ALA A 18 -15.10 0.49 18.89
N ALA A 19 -15.76 1.61 18.64
CA ALA A 19 -15.64 2.78 19.49
C ALA A 19 -16.15 2.52 20.93
N GLU A 20 -17.25 1.77 21.07
CA GLU A 20 -17.81 1.35 22.35
C GLU A 20 -16.82 0.42 23.10
N ILE A 21 -16.24 -0.57 22.43
CA ILE A 21 -15.27 -1.49 23.04
C ILE A 21 -14.02 -0.74 23.48
N ILE A 22 -13.47 0.17 22.67
CA ILE A 22 -12.28 0.94 23.03
C ILE A 22 -12.58 1.88 24.21
N SER A 23 -13.77 2.47 24.26
CA SER A 23 -14.22 3.29 25.39
C SER A 23 -14.26 2.48 26.69
N GLU A 24 -14.79 1.26 26.64
CA GLU A 24 -14.82 0.34 27.80
C GLU A 24 -13.43 -0.12 28.22
N GLU A 25 -12.56 -0.53 27.27
CA GLU A 25 -11.21 -1.03 27.55
C GLU A 25 -10.27 0.06 28.09
N GLN A 26 -10.43 1.29 27.65
CA GLN A 26 -9.61 2.43 28.09
C GLN A 26 -10.19 3.18 29.29
N GLU A 27 -11.39 2.80 29.75
CA GLU A 27 -12.13 3.49 30.82
C GLU A 27 -12.29 5.01 30.56
N VAL A 28 -12.44 5.40 29.28
CA VAL A 28 -12.58 6.79 28.83
C VAL A 28 -13.85 6.92 28.01
N GLU A 29 -14.64 7.93 28.29
CA GLU A 29 -15.82 8.25 27.47
C GLU A 29 -15.38 8.78 26.11
N VAL A 30 -15.94 8.23 25.01
CA VAL A 30 -15.59 8.63 23.64
C VAL A 30 -16.82 9.20 22.95
N ASP A 31 -16.76 10.47 22.60
CA ASP A 31 -17.74 11.12 21.73
C ASP A 31 -17.35 10.90 20.26
N PHE A 32 -18.05 9.98 19.61
CA PHE A 32 -17.81 9.61 18.22
C PHE A 32 -19.02 9.94 17.35
N PRO A 33 -19.06 11.13 16.73
CA PRO A 33 -20.21 11.59 15.95
C PRO A 33 -20.58 10.68 14.79
N GLU A 34 -21.88 10.59 14.47
CA GLU A 34 -22.38 9.78 13.35
C GLU A 34 -21.74 10.18 12.00
N SER A 35 -21.51 11.48 11.80
CA SER A 35 -20.84 11.99 10.60
C SER A 35 -19.42 11.43 10.44
N CYS A 36 -18.67 11.27 11.54
CA CYS A 36 -17.35 10.66 11.56
C CYS A 36 -17.42 9.16 11.23
N ARG A 37 -18.40 8.44 11.80
CA ARG A 37 -18.61 7.01 11.51
C ARG A 37 -18.91 6.78 10.03
N LYS A 38 -19.80 7.59 9.44
CA LYS A 38 -20.14 7.53 8.02
C LYS A 38 -18.95 7.83 7.12
N LYS A 39 -18.14 8.84 7.46
CA LYS A 39 -16.91 9.15 6.70
C LYS A 39 -15.94 7.99 6.68
N ILE A 40 -15.70 7.33 7.82
CA ILE A 40 -14.85 6.14 7.90
C ILE A 40 -15.45 5.01 7.06
N ALA A 41 -16.75 4.70 7.23
CA ALA A 41 -17.39 3.61 6.52
C ALA A 41 -17.32 3.75 4.99
N HIS A 42 -17.49 4.96 4.46
CA HIS A 42 -17.38 5.23 3.03
C HIS A 42 -15.93 5.25 2.56
N GLY A 43 -15.01 5.77 3.38
CA GLY A 43 -13.59 5.87 3.04
C GLY A 43 -12.83 4.55 3.06
N CYS A 44 -13.39 3.51 3.67
CA CYS A 44 -12.74 2.20 3.78
C CYS A 44 -12.98 1.25 2.58
N GLY A 45 -13.83 1.62 1.62
CA GLY A 45 -14.03 0.83 0.41
C GLY A 45 -14.48 -0.61 0.63
N GLY A 46 -15.22 -0.89 1.72
CA GLY A 46 -15.72 -2.23 2.03
C GLY A 46 -14.78 -3.09 2.89
N ASP A 47 -13.65 -2.55 3.36
CA ASP A 47 -12.66 -3.25 4.19
C ASP A 47 -12.85 -2.94 5.68
N VAL A 48 -13.33 -3.94 6.44
CA VAL A 48 -13.59 -3.82 7.88
C VAL A 48 -12.31 -3.57 8.69
N ARG A 49 -11.18 -4.20 8.33
CA ARG A 49 -9.91 -4.03 9.07
C ARG A 49 -9.45 -2.59 9.00
N LYS A 50 -9.63 -1.97 7.85
CA LYS A 50 -9.39 -0.55 7.64
C LYS A 50 -10.18 0.30 8.57
N ALA A 51 -11.46 0.04 8.59
CA ALA A 51 -12.36 0.80 9.41
C ALA A 51 -11.94 0.71 10.88
N MET A 52 -11.55 -0.48 11.36
CA MET A 52 -11.10 -0.68 12.75
C MET A 52 -9.84 0.12 13.05
N ASN A 53 -8.81 0.03 12.19
CA ASN A 53 -7.59 0.81 12.35
C ASN A 53 -7.86 2.35 12.32
N ALA A 54 -8.80 2.79 11.47
CA ALA A 54 -9.17 4.20 11.42
C ALA A 54 -9.88 4.66 12.71
N VAL A 55 -10.72 3.82 13.33
CA VAL A 55 -11.35 4.10 14.62
C VAL A 55 -10.31 4.21 15.73
N GLU A 56 -9.40 3.24 15.85
CA GLU A 56 -8.32 3.26 16.85
C GLU A 56 -7.47 4.52 16.73
N LEU A 57 -7.06 4.88 15.51
CA LEU A 57 -6.28 6.10 15.27
C LEU A 57 -7.08 7.37 15.56
N ALA A 58 -8.36 7.42 15.20
CA ALA A 58 -9.22 8.58 15.45
C ALA A 58 -9.38 8.83 16.95
N ILE A 59 -9.56 7.78 17.74
CA ILE A 59 -9.66 7.86 19.20
C ILE A 59 -8.30 8.22 19.85
N LEU A 60 -7.20 7.67 19.28
CA LEU A 60 -5.85 7.96 19.78
C LEU A 60 -5.46 9.42 19.62
N VAL A 61 -5.83 10.05 18.50
CA VAL A 61 -5.50 11.47 18.21
C VAL A 61 -6.59 12.44 18.66
N ALA A 62 -7.70 11.96 19.23
CA ALA A 62 -8.79 12.79 19.69
C ALA A 62 -8.38 13.62 20.91
N ASP A 63 -8.79 14.89 20.92
CA ASP A 63 -8.59 15.78 22.06
C ASP A 63 -9.45 15.33 23.25
N GLU A 64 -8.84 15.31 24.43
CA GLU A 64 -9.56 15.02 25.67
C GLU A 64 -10.04 16.32 26.33
N VAL A 65 -11.35 16.48 26.45
CA VAL A 65 -11.97 17.63 27.08
C VAL A 65 -12.93 17.14 28.17
N ASP A 66 -12.66 17.55 29.42
CA ASP A 66 -13.45 17.16 30.59
C ASP A 66 -13.56 15.63 30.79
N GLY A 67 -12.51 14.86 30.46
CA GLY A 67 -12.51 13.41 30.59
C GLY A 67 -13.22 12.67 29.44
N VAL A 68 -13.64 13.37 28.40
CA VAL A 68 -14.28 12.80 27.20
C VAL A 68 -13.37 13.02 26.00
N LYS A 69 -13.03 11.96 25.26
CA LYS A 69 -12.33 12.04 23.99
C LYS A 69 -13.30 12.43 22.87
N LYS A 70 -13.09 13.59 22.26
CA LYS A 70 -13.92 14.12 21.18
C LYS A 70 -13.27 13.91 19.82
N VAL A 71 -13.85 13.02 19.03
CA VAL A 71 -13.38 12.78 17.67
C VAL A 71 -13.92 13.87 16.73
N SER A 72 -13.03 14.62 16.09
CA SER A 72 -13.40 15.68 15.17
C SER A 72 -13.53 15.19 13.73
N GLU A 73 -14.40 15.86 12.96
CA GLU A 73 -14.56 15.53 11.53
C GLU A 73 -13.32 15.84 10.70
N GLU A 74 -12.51 16.83 11.13
CA GLU A 74 -11.29 17.24 10.46
C GLU A 74 -10.22 16.17 10.61
N SER A 75 -10.01 15.65 11.84
CA SER A 75 -9.06 14.56 12.08
C SER A 75 -9.44 13.30 11.34
N VAL A 76 -10.73 12.94 11.31
CA VAL A 76 -11.22 11.79 10.53
C VAL A 76 -11.04 11.99 9.03
N ALA A 77 -11.30 13.18 8.50
CA ALA A 77 -11.09 13.48 7.08
C ALA A 77 -9.61 13.34 6.69
N GLU A 78 -8.70 13.84 7.51
CA GLU A 78 -7.25 13.66 7.28
C GLU A 78 -6.82 12.19 7.36
N LEU A 79 -7.33 11.43 8.33
CA LEU A 79 -7.02 10.01 8.48
C LEU A 79 -7.55 9.20 7.31
N VAL A 80 -8.77 9.45 6.86
CA VAL A 80 -9.37 8.79 5.69
C VAL A 80 -8.61 9.17 4.42
N GLN A 81 -8.23 10.43 4.24
CA GLN A 81 -7.47 10.89 3.09
C GLN A 81 -6.04 10.32 3.08
N LYS A 82 -5.34 10.32 4.21
CA LYS A 82 -4.02 9.68 4.35
C LYS A 82 -4.11 8.15 4.18
N SER A 83 -5.19 7.56 4.65
CA SER A 83 -5.52 6.16 4.45
C SER A 83 -5.80 5.88 2.98
N ALA A 84 -6.55 6.68 2.24
CA ALA A 84 -6.81 6.49 0.81
C ALA A 84 -5.51 6.52 -0.01
N VAL A 85 -4.57 7.43 0.30
CA VAL A 85 -3.26 7.50 -0.37
C VAL A 85 -2.33 6.31 0.01
N ARG A 86 -2.36 5.84 1.26
CA ARG A 86 -1.65 4.63 1.70
C ARG A 86 -2.33 3.34 1.24
N TYR A 87 -3.55 3.42 0.84
CA TYR A 87 -4.49 2.31 0.79
C TYR A 87 -4.57 1.58 -0.52
N ASP A 88 -3.95 2.11 -1.52
CA ASP A 88 -3.68 1.36 -2.75
C ASP A 88 -2.65 0.23 -2.53
N LYS A 89 -2.06 0.13 -1.32
CA LYS A 89 -1.03 -0.89 -1.03
C LYS A 89 -1.57 -2.29 -0.75
N ASP A 90 -2.80 -2.45 -0.27
CA ASP A 90 -3.35 -3.74 0.16
C ASP A 90 -4.64 -4.14 -0.60
N GLY A 91 -5.05 -3.37 -1.59
CA GLY A 91 -6.22 -3.65 -2.44
C GLY A 91 -5.87 -4.51 -3.67
N ASP A 92 -6.88 -5.04 -4.34
CA ASP A 92 -6.74 -5.81 -5.59
C ASP A 92 -5.95 -5.02 -6.65
N GLU A 93 -6.13 -3.69 -6.72
CA GLU A 93 -5.41 -2.79 -7.63
C GLU A 93 -3.90 -2.79 -7.35
N HIS A 94 -3.48 -2.85 -6.08
CA HIS A 94 -2.07 -2.93 -5.72
C HIS A 94 -1.43 -4.24 -6.19
N TYR A 95 -2.12 -5.37 -6.01
CA TYR A 95 -1.66 -6.67 -6.52
C TYR A 95 -1.62 -6.69 -8.04
N ASP A 96 -2.56 -6.02 -8.70
CA ASP A 96 -2.58 -5.87 -10.15
C ASP A 96 -1.39 -5.06 -10.66
N ILE A 97 -1.03 -3.95 -9.99
CA ILE A 97 0.14 -3.14 -10.32
C ILE A 97 1.43 -3.95 -10.14
N ILE A 98 1.59 -4.67 -9.03
CA ILE A 98 2.74 -5.55 -8.78
C ILE A 98 2.84 -6.63 -9.86
N SER A 99 1.71 -7.26 -10.20
CA SER A 99 1.64 -8.28 -11.24
C SER A 99 1.98 -7.71 -12.63
N ALA A 100 1.44 -6.55 -12.95
CA ALA A 100 1.72 -5.84 -14.20
C ALA A 100 3.20 -5.42 -14.29
N TYR A 101 3.79 -4.92 -13.20
CA TYR A 101 5.21 -4.60 -13.11
C TYR A 101 6.09 -5.81 -13.43
N GLN A 102 5.82 -6.95 -12.80
CA GLN A 102 6.57 -8.18 -13.05
C GLN A 102 6.36 -8.72 -14.46
N LYS A 103 5.14 -8.71 -14.98
CA LYS A 103 4.81 -9.13 -16.33
C LYS A 103 5.45 -8.25 -17.40
N SER A 104 5.52 -6.94 -17.16
CA SER A 104 6.19 -6.00 -18.07
C SER A 104 7.68 -6.27 -18.17
N MET A 105 8.35 -6.55 -17.05
CA MET A 105 9.77 -6.96 -17.06
C MET A 105 9.95 -8.27 -17.82
N ARG A 106 9.13 -9.29 -17.55
CA ARG A 106 9.17 -10.58 -18.27
C ARG A 106 8.90 -10.44 -19.76
N GLY A 107 8.05 -9.48 -20.14
CA GLY A 107 7.75 -9.15 -21.53
C GLY A 107 8.80 -8.29 -22.21
N SER A 108 9.91 -7.93 -21.52
CA SER A 108 10.94 -7.02 -22.03
C SER A 108 10.40 -5.63 -22.43
N ASP A 109 9.26 -5.23 -21.86
CA ASP A 109 8.67 -3.90 -22.06
C ASP A 109 9.17 -2.95 -20.97
N SER A 110 10.31 -2.29 -21.25
CA SER A 110 10.90 -1.33 -20.31
C SER A 110 10.04 -0.11 -20.06
N ASN A 111 9.23 0.33 -21.02
CA ASN A 111 8.36 1.49 -20.84
C ASN A 111 7.23 1.18 -19.88
N ALA A 112 6.54 0.04 -20.06
CA ALA A 112 5.51 -0.40 -19.14
C ALA A 112 6.08 -0.71 -17.76
N ALA A 113 7.25 -1.37 -17.69
CA ALA A 113 7.91 -1.68 -16.41
C ALA A 113 8.26 -0.42 -15.62
N LEU A 114 8.80 0.61 -16.27
CA LEU A 114 9.07 1.92 -15.65
C LEU A 114 7.80 2.64 -15.21
N HIS A 115 6.72 2.55 -15.99
CA HIS A 115 5.43 3.11 -15.62
C HIS A 115 4.89 2.47 -14.33
N TYR A 116 4.88 1.14 -14.24
CA TYR A 116 4.41 0.45 -13.04
C TYR A 116 5.37 0.60 -11.85
N LEU A 117 6.69 0.69 -12.09
CA LEU A 117 7.65 1.08 -11.06
C LEU A 117 7.28 2.44 -10.48
N ALA A 118 7.06 3.45 -11.32
CA ALA A 118 6.68 4.78 -10.88
C ALA A 118 5.40 4.77 -10.03
N ARG A 119 4.38 4.02 -10.44
CA ARG A 119 3.13 3.86 -9.65
C ARG A 119 3.38 3.23 -8.28
N LEU A 120 4.22 2.20 -8.17
CA LEU A 120 4.60 1.60 -6.88
C LEU A 120 5.34 2.60 -5.98
N LEU A 121 6.26 3.38 -6.55
CA LEU A 121 7.04 4.37 -5.79
C LEU A 121 6.18 5.57 -5.36
N GLU A 122 5.25 6.04 -6.18
CA GLU A 122 4.27 7.08 -5.80
C GLU A 122 3.33 6.59 -4.69
N ALA A 123 2.93 5.31 -4.71
CA ALA A 123 2.21 4.69 -3.60
C ALA A 123 3.10 4.47 -2.35
N GLY A 124 4.41 4.81 -2.43
CA GLY A 124 5.39 4.64 -1.36
C GLY A 124 5.72 3.18 -1.07
N ASP A 125 5.48 2.25 -2.02
CA ASP A 125 5.79 0.84 -1.85
C ASP A 125 7.14 0.46 -2.47
N LEU A 126 8.18 1.11 -1.98
CA LEU A 126 9.57 0.77 -2.30
C LEU A 126 9.92 -0.70 -2.00
N PRO A 127 9.47 -1.32 -0.87
CA PRO A 127 9.81 -2.70 -0.58
C PRO A 127 9.31 -3.70 -1.61
N SER A 128 8.06 -3.58 -2.08
CA SER A 128 7.51 -4.49 -3.09
C SER A 128 8.19 -4.32 -4.45
N ALA A 129 8.46 -3.07 -4.85
CA ALA A 129 9.20 -2.78 -6.07
C ALA A 129 10.59 -3.44 -6.05
N CYS A 130 11.35 -3.25 -4.98
CA CYS A 130 12.67 -3.88 -4.81
C CYS A 130 12.60 -5.41 -4.80
N ARG A 131 11.65 -5.97 -4.05
CA ARG A 131 11.48 -7.43 -3.94
C ARG A 131 11.19 -8.06 -5.30
N ARG A 132 10.26 -7.50 -6.09
CA ARG A 132 9.90 -8.05 -7.41
C ARG A 132 11.03 -7.93 -8.41
N LEU A 133 11.76 -6.84 -8.37
CA LEU A 133 12.93 -6.64 -9.21
C LEU A 133 14.02 -7.70 -8.95
N MET A 134 14.33 -7.96 -7.68
CA MET A 134 15.29 -9.02 -7.30
C MET A 134 14.81 -10.40 -7.70
N VAL A 135 13.51 -10.69 -7.55
CA VAL A 135 12.94 -11.98 -7.97
C VAL A 135 13.11 -12.16 -9.48
N CYS A 136 12.73 -11.15 -10.30
CA CYS A 136 12.91 -11.21 -11.74
C CYS A 136 14.38 -11.40 -12.16
N ALA A 137 15.30 -10.72 -11.50
CA ALA A 137 16.73 -10.87 -11.80
C ALA A 137 17.24 -12.29 -11.52
N CYS A 138 16.76 -12.95 -10.46
CA CYS A 138 17.22 -14.28 -10.07
C CYS A 138 16.44 -15.40 -10.79
N GLU A 139 15.12 -15.25 -10.95
CA GLU A 139 14.23 -16.30 -11.45
C GLU A 139 14.11 -16.28 -12.97
N ASP A 140 13.89 -15.08 -13.55
CA ASP A 140 13.59 -14.97 -14.98
C ASP A 140 14.87 -14.82 -15.82
N VAL A 141 15.86 -14.07 -15.36
CA VAL A 141 17.17 -13.92 -16.03
C VAL A 141 18.15 -14.96 -15.52
N GLY A 142 18.37 -15.01 -14.23
CA GLY A 142 19.16 -16.03 -13.54
C GLY A 142 20.55 -16.28 -14.16
N LEU A 143 20.80 -17.55 -14.48
CA LEU A 143 22.08 -17.98 -15.03
C LEU A 143 22.30 -17.63 -16.51
N ALA A 144 21.29 -17.12 -17.21
CA ALA A 144 21.46 -16.64 -18.59
C ALA A 144 22.36 -15.39 -18.63
N TYR A 145 22.29 -14.54 -17.58
CA TYR A 145 23.17 -13.40 -17.39
C TYR A 145 23.48 -13.19 -15.89
N PRO A 146 24.36 -14.00 -15.30
CA PRO A 146 24.56 -14.05 -13.85
C PRO A 146 25.10 -12.72 -13.27
N GLN A 147 25.77 -11.88 -14.08
CA GLN A 147 26.25 -10.57 -13.64
C GLN A 147 25.09 -9.60 -13.28
N LEU A 148 23.89 -9.84 -13.76
CA LEU A 148 22.75 -9.00 -13.47
C LEU A 148 22.35 -9.05 -11.99
N ILE A 149 22.46 -10.22 -11.37
CA ILE A 149 22.05 -10.42 -9.97
C ILE A 149 22.77 -9.47 -9.00
N PRO A 150 24.12 -9.39 -8.98
CA PRO A 150 24.81 -8.44 -8.11
C PRO A 150 24.57 -6.98 -8.49
N ILE A 151 24.36 -6.67 -9.77
CA ILE A 151 24.03 -5.30 -10.20
C ILE A 151 22.68 -4.88 -9.64
N VAL A 152 21.64 -5.70 -9.83
CA VAL A 152 20.31 -5.42 -9.30
C VAL A 152 20.35 -5.32 -7.77
N LYS A 153 21.07 -6.21 -7.09
CA LYS A 153 21.26 -6.15 -5.64
C LYS A 153 21.87 -4.81 -5.21
N SER A 154 22.93 -4.36 -5.90
CA SER A 154 23.57 -3.08 -5.59
C SER A 154 22.62 -1.88 -5.82
N CYS A 155 21.86 -1.89 -6.90
CA CYS A 155 20.86 -0.85 -7.16
C CYS A 155 19.77 -0.81 -6.08
N VAL A 156 19.31 -1.97 -5.62
CA VAL A 156 18.35 -2.08 -4.53
C VAL A 156 18.94 -1.57 -3.22
N ASP A 157 20.17 -1.92 -2.89
CA ASP A 157 20.84 -1.44 -1.66
C ASP A 157 21.00 0.09 -1.69
N ILE A 158 21.41 0.66 -2.82
CA ILE A 158 21.49 2.11 -3.00
C ILE A 158 20.11 2.73 -2.80
N ALA A 159 19.06 2.20 -3.47
CA ALA A 159 17.72 2.72 -3.37
C ALA A 159 17.18 2.71 -1.93
N GLN A 160 17.46 1.66 -1.17
CA GLN A 160 17.08 1.56 0.24
C GLN A 160 17.89 2.51 1.14
N ALA A 161 19.16 2.73 0.83
CA ALA A 161 20.03 3.61 1.59
C ALA A 161 19.70 5.10 1.40
N VAL A 162 19.40 5.51 0.16
CA VAL A 162 19.11 6.92 -0.16
C VAL A 162 17.64 7.28 0.07
N GLY A 163 16.71 6.33 -0.09
CA GLY A 163 15.27 6.57 0.04
C GLY A 163 14.68 7.34 -1.14
N LEU A 164 13.40 7.70 -1.01
CA LEU A 164 12.70 8.52 -2.00
C LEU A 164 12.98 10.01 -1.75
N PRO A 165 13.10 10.81 -2.82
CA PRO A 165 12.86 10.50 -4.24
C PRO A 165 14.03 9.89 -5.00
N GLU A 166 15.25 9.89 -4.48
CA GLU A 166 16.48 9.50 -5.17
C GLU A 166 16.51 8.01 -5.56
N ALA A 167 15.84 7.15 -4.81
CA ALA A 167 15.71 5.72 -5.09
C ALA A 167 15.15 5.40 -6.49
N ARG A 168 14.48 6.36 -7.12
CA ARG A 168 13.89 6.21 -8.48
C ARG A 168 14.95 5.89 -9.52
N ILE A 169 16.13 6.52 -9.43
CA ILE A 169 17.19 6.41 -10.45
C ILE A 169 17.80 5.00 -10.46
N PRO A 170 18.38 4.49 -9.36
CA PRO A 170 19.00 3.17 -9.36
C PRO A 170 17.98 2.05 -9.66
N LEU A 171 16.72 2.21 -9.26
CA LEU A 171 15.69 1.22 -9.58
C LEU A 171 15.30 1.26 -11.06
N ALA A 172 15.21 2.44 -11.69
CA ALA A 172 14.94 2.56 -13.10
C ALA A 172 16.06 1.93 -13.95
N ASP A 173 17.32 2.18 -13.59
CA ASP A 173 18.48 1.58 -14.26
C ASP A 173 18.43 0.05 -14.20
N ALA A 174 18.16 -0.50 -13.02
CA ALA A 174 18.06 -1.94 -12.81
C ALA A 174 16.87 -2.55 -13.60
N VAL A 175 15.71 -1.90 -13.63
CA VAL A 175 14.55 -2.35 -14.40
C VAL A 175 14.84 -2.39 -15.90
N ILE A 176 15.47 -1.33 -16.43
CA ILE A 176 15.86 -1.28 -17.85
C ILE A 176 16.83 -2.41 -18.17
N MET A 177 17.81 -2.67 -17.28
CA MET A 177 18.75 -3.79 -17.47
C MET A 177 18.04 -5.13 -17.48
N VAL A 178 17.13 -5.38 -16.53
CA VAL A 178 16.37 -6.63 -16.48
C VAL A 178 15.57 -6.83 -17.77
N CYS A 179 14.84 -5.80 -18.23
CA CYS A 179 14.06 -5.87 -19.46
C CYS A 179 14.91 -6.17 -20.71
N ASN A 180 16.14 -5.64 -20.77
CA ASN A 180 17.02 -5.82 -21.91
C ASN A 180 17.85 -7.13 -21.85
N CYS A 181 17.96 -7.75 -20.68
CA CYS A 181 18.70 -9.00 -20.50
C CYS A 181 17.83 -10.25 -20.64
N LEU A 182 16.50 -10.11 -20.70
CA LEU A 182 15.58 -11.20 -21.01
C LEU A 182 15.72 -11.54 -22.49
N LEU A 183 16.60 -12.47 -22.78
CA LEU A 183 16.98 -12.84 -24.16
C LEU A 183 15.89 -13.58 -24.91
N TYR A 184 14.84 -14.07 -24.23
CA TYR A 184 13.76 -14.79 -24.89
C TYR A 184 12.53 -14.97 -23.97
N THR A 185 11.40 -14.55 -24.44
CA THR A 185 10.12 -15.06 -23.97
C THR A 185 9.76 -16.24 -24.84
N SER A 186 9.70 -17.45 -24.28
CA SER A 186 9.15 -18.60 -24.95
C SER A 186 7.74 -18.25 -25.42
N PRO A 187 7.40 -18.45 -26.70
CA PRO A 187 6.00 -18.37 -27.09
C PRO A 187 5.28 -19.53 -26.41
N SER A 188 4.41 -19.19 -25.46
CA SER A 188 3.46 -20.12 -24.86
C SER A 188 2.30 -20.34 -25.80
#